data_59bdecc07c12035143877c3129217476
#
_entry.id   59bdecc07c12035143877c3129217476
#
_cell.length_a   1.000
_cell.length_b   1.000
_cell.length_c   1.000
_cell.angle_alpha   90.00
_cell.angle_beta   90.00
_cell.angle_gamma   90.00
#
_symmetry.space_group_name_H-M   'P 1'
#
loop_
_entity.id
_entity.type
_entity.pdbx_description
1 polymer ?
#
loop_
_entity_poly.entity_id
_entity_poly.type
_entity_poly.pdbx_seq_one_letter_code
_entity_poly.pdbx_strand_id
1 'polypeptide(L)'
;MLKLISKLTAAIAVVSIALFGSAHAKTLKIETHFTASSPNGEVAAQFAKNVEMFSGGSLKIQMFYSSSVTGKSAEVFNSAQTGIIDCDMTGAGYQTGKNAAFQFAGDVMGGYDNPYQQYEFLNFPGAQEAVDAL
;
A
#
# COMPACT_ATOMS: atom_id res chain seq x y z
N MET A 1 30.15 -41.54 24.62
CA MET A 1 28.90 -40.80 24.79
C MET A 1 29.02 -39.31 24.45
N LEU A 2 29.99 -38.57 24.99
CA LEU A 2 30.14 -37.10 24.71
C LEU A 2 30.26 -36.74 23.25
N LYS A 3 31.04 -37.50 22.43
CA LYS A 3 31.24 -37.27 20.98
C LYS A 3 29.97 -37.52 20.16
N LEU A 4 29.05 -38.36 20.64
CA LEU A 4 27.76 -38.62 19.96
C LEU A 4 26.79 -37.49 20.19
N ILE A 5 26.75 -36.94 21.41
CA ILE A 5 25.90 -35.82 21.82
C ILE A 5 26.30 -34.54 21.07
N SER A 6 27.64 -34.28 20.91
CA SER A 6 28.08 -33.09 20.19
C SER A 6 27.76 -33.12 18.68
N LYS A 7 27.73 -34.30 18.08
CA LYS A 7 27.32 -34.44 16.66
C LYS A 7 25.81 -34.29 16.49
N LEU A 8 25.03 -34.72 17.46
CA LEU A 8 23.57 -34.57 17.44
C LEU A 8 23.15 -33.11 17.61
N THR A 9 23.79 -32.38 18.54
CA THR A 9 23.52 -30.93 18.71
C THR A 9 23.94 -30.09 17.49
N ALA A 10 25.05 -30.42 16.82
CA ALA A 10 25.45 -29.75 15.61
C ALA A 10 24.48 -30.00 14.44
N ALA A 11 23.96 -31.22 14.31
CA ALA A 11 22.97 -31.55 13.29
C ALA A 11 21.63 -30.81 13.49
N ILE A 12 21.17 -30.70 14.75
CA ILE A 12 19.92 -29.96 15.09
C ILE A 12 20.09 -28.45 14.81
N ALA A 13 21.25 -27.87 15.09
CA ALA A 13 21.52 -26.46 14.80
C ALA A 13 21.49 -26.14 13.30
N VAL A 14 22.02 -27.02 12.47
CA VAL A 14 22.04 -26.85 11.00
C VAL A 14 20.64 -26.99 10.41
N VAL A 15 19.82 -27.92 10.92
CA VAL A 15 18.42 -28.08 10.45
C VAL A 15 17.56 -26.90 10.86
N SER A 16 17.78 -26.28 12.02
CA SER A 16 17.05 -25.09 12.46
C SER A 16 17.29 -23.87 11.55
N ILE A 17 18.49 -23.71 11.03
CA ILE A 17 18.83 -22.60 10.10
C ILE A 17 18.18 -22.82 8.73
N ALA A 18 18.03 -24.06 8.27
CA ALA A 18 17.42 -24.38 6.98
C ALA A 18 15.89 -24.19 6.96
N LEU A 19 15.23 -24.14 8.15
CA LEU A 19 13.80 -23.91 8.27
C LEU A 19 13.39 -22.42 8.29
N PHE A 20 14.34 -21.50 8.41
CA PHE A 20 14.12 -20.10 8.07
C PHE A 20 14.14 -19.96 6.55
N GLY A 21 13.16 -20.55 5.87
CA GLY A 21 12.96 -20.40 4.44
C GLY A 21 13.01 -18.91 4.10
N SER A 22 13.78 -18.56 3.08
CA SER A 22 13.80 -17.21 2.52
C SER A 22 12.38 -16.82 2.20
N ALA A 23 11.74 -16.04 3.07
CA ALA A 23 10.47 -15.43 2.75
C ALA A 23 10.75 -14.53 1.54
N HIS A 24 10.39 -14.99 0.35
CA HIS A 24 10.47 -14.17 -0.84
C HIS A 24 9.61 -12.93 -0.59
N ALA A 25 10.24 -11.76 -0.61
CA ALA A 25 9.52 -10.50 -0.47
C ALA A 25 8.45 -10.42 -1.56
N LYS A 26 7.18 -10.23 -1.15
CA LYS A 26 6.11 -9.96 -2.08
C LYS A 26 6.23 -8.51 -2.55
N THR A 27 6.32 -8.29 -3.86
CA THR A 27 6.31 -6.95 -4.44
C THR A 27 4.89 -6.59 -4.84
N LEU A 28 4.40 -5.45 -4.34
CA LEU A 28 3.12 -4.85 -4.71
C LEU A 28 3.38 -3.67 -5.64
N LYS A 29 2.64 -3.61 -6.72
CA LYS A 29 2.65 -2.52 -7.70
C LYS A 29 1.60 -1.50 -7.30
N ILE A 30 2.03 -0.28 -7.02
CA ILE A 30 1.13 0.82 -6.66
C ILE A 30 1.33 1.96 -7.65
N GLU A 31 0.25 2.48 -8.21
CA GLU A 31 0.31 3.61 -9.12
C GLU A 31 -0.34 4.84 -8.53
N THR A 32 0.29 5.99 -8.73
CA THR A 32 -0.22 7.30 -8.39
C THR A 32 -0.18 8.26 -9.58
N HIS A 33 -1.09 9.23 -9.60
CA HIS A 33 -1.08 10.29 -10.61
C HIS A 33 -0.06 11.39 -10.31
N PHE A 34 0.45 11.47 -9.08
CA PHE A 34 1.45 12.46 -8.70
C PHE A 34 2.79 12.20 -9.37
N THR A 35 3.52 13.26 -9.68
CA THR A 35 4.93 13.15 -10.09
C THR A 35 5.80 12.79 -8.89
N ALA A 36 6.89 12.06 -9.10
CA ALA A 36 7.77 11.63 -8.02
C ALA A 36 8.37 12.79 -7.21
N SER A 37 8.60 13.95 -7.86
CA SER A 37 9.18 15.14 -7.25
C SER A 37 8.15 16.09 -6.63
N SER A 38 6.85 15.78 -6.70
CA SER A 38 5.83 16.57 -6.02
C SER A 38 5.77 16.22 -4.53
N PRO A 39 5.28 17.11 -3.65
CA PRO A 39 5.11 16.80 -2.22
C PRO A 39 4.33 15.50 -1.98
N ASN A 40 3.25 15.27 -2.73
CA ASN A 40 2.46 14.05 -2.62
C ASN A 40 3.22 12.82 -3.17
N GLY A 41 4.05 12.97 -4.19
CA GLY A 41 4.93 11.92 -4.70
C GLY A 41 6.00 11.53 -3.67
N GLU A 42 6.55 12.49 -2.94
CA GLU A 42 7.49 12.22 -1.85
C GLU A 42 6.81 11.48 -0.69
N VAL A 43 5.57 11.83 -0.34
CA VAL A 43 4.77 11.09 0.65
C VAL A 43 4.54 9.65 0.18
N ALA A 44 4.19 9.43 -1.09
CA ALA A 44 4.04 8.09 -1.65
C ALA A 44 5.35 7.28 -1.58
N ALA A 45 6.50 7.91 -1.88
CA ALA A 45 7.80 7.27 -1.73
C ALA A 45 8.13 6.92 -0.27
N GLN A 46 7.76 7.80 0.68
CA GLN A 46 7.95 7.53 2.10
C GLN A 46 7.04 6.39 2.59
N PHE A 47 5.80 6.33 2.12
CA PHE A 47 4.90 5.21 2.37
C PHE A 47 5.54 3.88 1.94
N ALA A 48 6.08 3.80 0.73
CA ALA A 48 6.74 2.60 0.23
C ALA A 48 7.90 2.15 1.13
N LYS A 49 8.75 3.08 1.55
CA LYS A 49 9.85 2.82 2.49
C LYS A 49 9.35 2.31 3.85
N ASN A 50 8.29 2.93 4.37
CA ASN A 50 7.72 2.54 5.65
C ASN A 50 7.14 1.12 5.60
N VAL A 51 6.45 0.75 4.52
CA VAL A 51 5.92 -0.61 4.33
C VAL A 51 7.06 -1.64 4.31
N GLU A 52 8.13 -1.39 3.59
CA GLU A 52 9.29 -2.28 3.56
C GLU A 52 9.94 -2.41 4.95
N MET A 53 10.11 -1.30 5.64
CA MET A 53 10.71 -1.27 6.98
C MET A 53 9.83 -1.99 8.02
N PHE A 54 8.54 -1.69 8.08
CA PHE A 54 7.65 -2.28 9.08
C PHE A 54 7.31 -3.75 8.81
N SER A 55 7.38 -4.17 7.56
CA SER A 55 7.22 -5.58 7.19
C SER A 55 8.48 -6.42 7.38
N GLY A 56 9.59 -5.82 7.85
CA GLY A 56 10.88 -6.50 7.94
C GLY A 56 11.39 -6.95 6.57
N GLY A 57 11.04 -6.25 5.49
CA GLY A 57 11.42 -6.56 4.12
C GLY A 57 10.59 -7.66 3.45
N SER A 58 9.56 -8.20 4.12
CA SER A 58 8.66 -9.21 3.53
C SER A 58 7.71 -8.63 2.46
N LEU A 59 7.45 -7.32 2.51
CA LEU A 59 6.72 -6.58 1.48
C LEU A 59 7.62 -5.53 0.86
N LYS A 60 7.55 -5.39 -0.46
CA LYS A 60 8.17 -4.31 -1.23
C LYS A 60 7.11 -3.59 -2.03
N ILE A 61 7.25 -2.29 -2.17
CA ILE A 61 6.34 -1.49 -2.99
C ILE A 61 7.10 -1.00 -4.22
N GLN A 62 6.60 -1.36 -5.38
CA GLN A 62 7.01 -0.77 -6.65
C GLN A 62 6.06 0.36 -6.98
N MET A 63 6.53 1.60 -6.76
CA MET A 63 5.75 2.81 -7.07
C MET A 63 5.86 3.17 -8.56
N PHE A 64 4.71 3.44 -9.17
CA PHE A 64 4.58 4.04 -10.49
C PHE A 64 3.98 5.44 -10.34
N TYR A 65 4.61 6.42 -10.95
CA TYR A 65 4.24 7.84 -10.83
C TYR A 65 3.66 8.36 -12.14
N SER A 66 2.92 9.47 -12.06
CA SER A 66 2.38 10.17 -13.21
C SER A 66 1.47 9.31 -14.09
N SER A 67 0.74 8.37 -13.51
CA SER A 67 -0.10 7.40 -14.21
C SER A 67 0.66 6.69 -15.36
N SER A 68 1.92 6.32 -15.11
CA SER A 68 2.85 5.82 -16.15
C SER A 68 2.48 4.43 -16.68
N VAL A 69 1.71 3.64 -15.95
CA VAL A 69 1.22 2.32 -16.39
C VAL A 69 -0.09 2.47 -17.16
N THR A 70 -1.01 3.30 -16.64
CA THR A 70 -2.38 3.42 -17.16
C THR A 70 -2.57 4.57 -18.15
N GLY A 71 -1.67 5.56 -18.12
CA GLY A 71 -1.73 6.75 -18.94
C GLY A 71 -2.76 7.80 -18.52
N LYS A 72 -3.71 7.46 -17.62
CA LYS A 72 -4.77 8.37 -17.13
C LYS A 72 -5.11 8.08 -15.67
N SER A 73 -5.20 9.12 -14.85
CA SER A 73 -5.54 9.01 -13.43
C SER A 73 -6.89 8.31 -13.18
N ALA A 74 -7.88 8.52 -14.03
CA ALA A 74 -9.18 7.87 -13.92
C ALA A 74 -9.16 6.37 -14.20
N GLU A 75 -8.12 5.85 -14.86
CA GLU A 75 -7.98 4.43 -15.21
C GLU A 75 -7.17 3.64 -14.17
N VAL A 76 -6.51 4.31 -13.24
CA VAL A 76 -5.68 3.65 -12.21
C VAL A 76 -6.52 2.68 -11.37
N PHE A 77 -7.70 3.11 -10.94
CA PHE A 77 -8.63 2.26 -10.20
C PHE A 77 -9.06 1.01 -10.98
N ASN A 78 -9.42 1.16 -12.26
CA ASN A 78 -9.77 0.01 -13.11
C ASN A 78 -8.60 -0.97 -13.24
N SER A 79 -7.39 -0.46 -13.32
CA SER A 79 -6.19 -1.29 -13.44
C SER A 79 -5.88 -2.05 -12.15
N ALA A 80 -6.22 -1.50 -10.99
CA ALA A 80 -6.18 -2.23 -9.72
C ALA A 80 -7.25 -3.32 -9.66
N GLN A 81 -8.49 -3.02 -10.08
CA GLN A 81 -9.58 -4.01 -10.14
C GLN A 81 -9.28 -5.18 -11.09
N THR A 82 -8.57 -4.93 -12.18
CA THR A 82 -8.22 -5.95 -13.18
C THR A 82 -6.88 -6.65 -12.91
N GLY A 83 -6.16 -6.26 -11.85
CA GLY A 83 -4.90 -6.88 -11.44
C GLY A 83 -3.68 -6.49 -12.29
N ILE A 84 -3.75 -5.42 -13.07
CA ILE A 84 -2.60 -4.84 -13.80
C ILE A 84 -1.62 -4.24 -12.78
N ILE A 85 -2.16 -3.57 -11.78
CA ILE A 85 -1.47 -3.11 -10.57
C ILE A 85 -2.17 -3.70 -9.34
N ASP A 86 -1.54 -3.66 -8.17
CA ASP A 86 -2.12 -4.21 -6.95
C ASP A 86 -2.92 -3.15 -6.16
N CYS A 87 -2.55 -1.86 -6.26
CA CYS A 87 -3.24 -0.78 -5.54
C CYS A 87 -3.27 0.51 -6.36
N ASP A 88 -4.36 1.23 -6.22
CA ASP A 88 -4.54 2.62 -6.66
C ASP A 88 -4.19 3.57 -5.50
N MET A 89 -3.31 4.53 -5.76
CA MET A 89 -3.00 5.64 -4.85
C MET A 89 -3.32 6.97 -5.53
N THR A 90 -4.58 7.15 -5.90
CA THR A 90 -5.08 8.39 -6.52
C THR A 90 -6.19 9.01 -5.67
N GLY A 91 -6.70 10.15 -6.07
CA GLY A 91 -7.84 10.78 -5.37
C GLY A 91 -9.16 10.12 -5.75
N ALA A 92 -10.02 9.87 -4.77
CA ALA A 92 -11.35 9.29 -4.98
C ALA A 92 -12.21 10.12 -5.97
N GLY A 93 -11.98 11.42 -6.07
CA GLY A 93 -12.66 12.31 -7.01
C GLY A 93 -12.53 11.91 -8.49
N TYR A 94 -11.48 11.16 -8.87
CA TYR A 94 -11.36 10.62 -10.23
C TYR A 94 -12.39 9.53 -10.56
N GLN A 95 -13.07 8.99 -9.56
CA GLN A 95 -14.04 7.91 -9.69
C GLN A 95 -15.50 8.38 -9.65
N THR A 96 -15.75 9.69 -9.55
CA THR A 96 -17.11 10.28 -9.49
C THR A 96 -17.97 9.95 -10.71
N GLY A 97 -17.35 9.69 -11.86
CA GLY A 97 -18.06 9.21 -13.05
C GLY A 97 -18.63 7.80 -12.92
N LYS A 98 -18.13 6.99 -11.98
CA LYS A 98 -18.65 5.65 -11.69
C LYS A 98 -19.72 5.71 -10.59
N ASN A 99 -19.43 6.41 -9.51
CA ASN A 99 -20.35 6.65 -8.42
C ASN A 99 -20.09 8.05 -7.86
N ALA A 100 -21.13 8.91 -7.90
CA ALA A 100 -21.02 10.29 -7.43
C ALA A 100 -20.64 10.39 -5.94
N ALA A 101 -20.89 9.36 -5.14
CA ALA A 101 -20.53 9.32 -3.73
C ALA A 101 -19.00 9.34 -3.48
N PHE A 102 -18.17 8.97 -4.46
CA PHE A 102 -16.71 9.12 -4.35
C PHE A 102 -16.27 10.57 -4.14
N GLN A 103 -17.09 11.56 -4.51
CA GLN A 103 -16.79 12.95 -4.23
C GLN A 103 -16.73 13.24 -2.73
N PHE A 104 -17.54 12.55 -1.94
CA PHE A 104 -17.58 12.73 -0.47
C PHE A 104 -16.47 11.97 0.25
N ALA A 105 -15.84 10.98 -0.41
CA ALA A 105 -14.66 10.29 0.10
C ALA A 105 -13.35 11.04 -0.17
N GLY A 106 -13.37 12.03 -1.08
CA GLY A 106 -12.23 12.84 -1.48
C GLY A 106 -12.31 14.28 -0.99
N ASP A 107 -12.20 15.20 -1.94
CA ASP A 107 -12.16 16.65 -1.67
C ASP A 107 -13.55 17.22 -1.51
N VAL A 108 -14.04 17.36 -0.29
CA VAL A 108 -15.29 18.08 0.01
C VAL A 108 -14.95 19.56 0.18
N MET A 109 -14.92 20.30 -0.94
CA MET A 109 -14.62 21.73 -0.92
C MET A 109 -15.61 22.47 -0.03
N GLY A 110 -15.08 23.18 0.97
CA GLY A 110 -15.88 23.93 1.96
C GLY A 110 -16.63 23.05 2.98
N GLY A 111 -16.39 21.73 2.98
CA GLY A 111 -16.99 20.83 3.98
C GLY A 111 -16.23 20.82 5.31
N TYR A 112 -14.98 21.26 5.31
CA TYR A 112 -14.13 21.29 6.48
C TYR A 112 -13.36 22.61 6.57
N ASP A 113 -13.15 23.11 7.78
CA ASP A 113 -12.38 24.34 8.03
C ASP A 113 -10.86 24.12 7.86
N ASN A 114 -10.42 22.88 8.01
CA ASN A 114 -9.02 22.49 7.85
C ASN A 114 -8.87 20.99 7.56
N PRO A 115 -7.72 20.55 7.06
CA PRO A 115 -7.48 19.13 6.69
C PRO A 115 -7.59 18.14 7.87
N TYR A 116 -7.36 18.59 9.10
CA TYR A 116 -7.46 17.72 10.29
C TYR A 116 -8.90 17.30 10.56
N GLN A 117 -9.88 18.17 10.32
CA GLN A 117 -11.29 17.80 10.46
C GLN A 117 -11.70 16.72 9.46
N GLN A 118 -11.21 16.80 8.22
CA GLN A 118 -11.42 15.73 7.23
C GLN A 118 -10.77 14.42 7.67
N TYR A 119 -9.55 14.48 8.18
CA TYR A 119 -8.85 13.31 8.70
C TYR A 119 -9.61 12.68 9.88
N GLU A 120 -10.09 13.48 10.82
CA GLU A 120 -10.89 13.00 11.94
C GLU A 120 -12.20 12.37 11.47
N PHE A 121 -12.89 12.97 10.49
CA PHE A 121 -14.09 12.41 9.90
C PHE A 121 -13.84 11.04 9.29
N LEU A 122 -12.81 10.90 8.47
CA LEU A 122 -12.47 9.63 7.82
C LEU A 122 -12.08 8.53 8.82
N ASN A 123 -11.59 8.90 9.99
CA ASN A 123 -11.26 7.96 11.07
C ASN A 123 -12.43 7.74 12.06
N PHE A 124 -13.55 8.43 11.88
CA PHE A 124 -14.74 8.25 12.72
C PHE A 124 -15.41 6.91 12.40
N PRO A 125 -15.88 6.15 13.42
CA PRO A 125 -16.62 4.91 13.19
C PRO A 125 -17.81 5.13 12.25
N GLY A 126 -17.89 4.34 11.19
CA GLY A 126 -18.91 4.43 10.16
C GLY A 126 -18.50 5.19 8.89
N ALA A 127 -17.52 6.10 8.96
CA ALA A 127 -17.02 6.77 7.75
C ALA A 127 -16.23 5.84 6.86
N GLN A 128 -15.37 4.99 7.43
CA GLN A 128 -14.60 3.99 6.69
C GLN A 128 -15.52 2.95 6.06
N GLU A 129 -16.52 2.45 6.79
CA GLU A 129 -17.51 1.51 6.24
C GLU A 129 -18.30 2.12 5.08
N ALA A 130 -18.62 3.42 5.13
CA ALA A 130 -19.28 4.11 4.04
C ALA A 130 -18.39 4.23 2.80
N VAL A 131 -17.08 4.44 2.98
CA VAL A 131 -16.10 4.47 1.88
C VAL A 131 -15.90 3.08 1.29
N ASP A 132 -15.79 2.07 2.14
CA ASP A 132 -15.58 0.67 1.72
C ASP A 132 -16.78 0.09 0.97
N ALA A 133 -17.97 0.69 1.12
CA ALA A 133 -19.20 0.31 0.43
C ALA A 133 -19.33 0.90 -0.99
N LEU A 134 -18.41 1.81 -1.41
CA LEU A 134 -18.41 2.45 -2.74
C LEU A 134 -17.76 1.59 -3.79
#